data_4ac489c132ce3ca6a928adc77782ab9e
#
_entry.id   4ac489c132ce3ca6a928adc77782ab9e
#
_cell.length_a   1.000
_cell.length_b   1.000
_cell.length_c   1.000
_cell.angle_alpha   90.00
_cell.angle_beta   90.00
_cell.angle_gamma   90.00
#
_symmetry.space_group_name_H-M   'P 1'
#
loop_
_entity.id
_entity.type
_entity.pdbx_description
1 polymer ?
#
loop_
_entity_poly.entity_id
_entity_poly.type
_entity_poly.pdbx_seq_one_letter_code
_entity_poly.pdbx_strand_id
1 'polypeptide(L)'
;TNYIMQPLNETAFREYFPKNELADAFLKISKKSNRRKVASVLKTGDTLIRIKYGEEKAEKIEKLMFKHGLDETAYEFGEESDGTRRLIELLAVSLNDKEDMVFVVDELDRSFHPKMTIKFVETFLKLSKESNTQLIITTHESNLMDLKILRRDEIWLAERESDNTTTLFPFDKYKVRNDKVIDKDYLDGRYGAVPIFKDFDYIWGKE
;
A
#
# COMPACT_ATOMS: atom_id res chain seq x y z
N THR A 1 -3.54 -17.98 2.58
CA THR A 1 -4.21 -17.73 1.29
C THR A 1 -3.30 -18.23 0.18
N ASN A 2 -3.82 -19.10 -0.67
CA ASN A 2 -3.16 -19.54 -1.89
C ASN A 2 -3.80 -18.80 -3.07
N TYR A 3 -3.11 -18.69 -4.18
CA TYR A 3 -3.69 -18.12 -5.40
C TYR A 3 -3.66 -19.14 -6.53
N ILE A 4 -4.63 -19.03 -7.42
CA ILE A 4 -4.69 -19.80 -8.67
C ILE A 4 -4.81 -18.84 -9.85
N MET A 5 -4.41 -19.30 -11.02
CA MET A 5 -4.48 -18.55 -12.27
C MET A 5 -5.53 -19.19 -13.18
N GLN A 6 -6.62 -18.49 -13.39
CA GLN A 6 -7.67 -18.90 -14.32
C GLN A 6 -7.40 -18.32 -15.70
N PRO A 7 -7.23 -19.14 -16.74
CA PRO A 7 -7.03 -18.64 -18.09
C PRO A 7 -8.22 -17.81 -18.58
N LEU A 8 -7.92 -16.69 -19.23
CA LEU A 8 -8.88 -15.85 -19.94
C LEU A 8 -8.58 -15.89 -21.43
N ASN A 9 -9.61 -16.02 -22.26
CA ASN A 9 -9.46 -15.75 -23.68
C ASN A 9 -9.51 -14.25 -23.97
N GLU A 10 -9.10 -13.86 -25.16
CA GLU A 10 -9.01 -12.46 -25.56
C GLU A 10 -10.38 -11.75 -25.56
N THR A 11 -11.45 -12.46 -25.92
CA THR A 11 -12.82 -11.90 -25.89
C THR A 11 -13.23 -11.55 -24.48
N ALA A 12 -13.09 -12.47 -23.52
CA ALA A 12 -13.40 -12.23 -22.12
C ALA A 12 -12.50 -11.14 -21.51
N PHE A 13 -11.23 -11.04 -21.94
CA PHE A 13 -10.34 -9.96 -21.50
C PHE A 13 -10.86 -8.58 -21.92
N ARG A 14 -11.40 -8.46 -23.13
CA ARG A 14 -11.93 -7.19 -23.66
C ARG A 14 -13.12 -6.65 -22.86
N GLU A 15 -13.91 -7.53 -22.27
CA GLU A 15 -15.08 -7.16 -21.46
C GLU A 15 -14.73 -6.33 -20.21
N TYR A 16 -13.48 -6.41 -19.75
CA TYR A 16 -13.00 -5.60 -18.62
C TYR A 16 -12.66 -4.16 -18.97
N PHE A 17 -12.76 -3.76 -20.23
CA PHE A 17 -12.40 -2.42 -20.68
C PHE A 17 -13.58 -1.70 -21.32
N PRO A 18 -13.79 -0.40 -20.97
CA PRO A 18 -14.87 0.39 -21.57
C PRO A 18 -14.68 0.65 -23.07
N LYS A 19 -13.44 0.50 -23.55
CA LYS A 19 -13.07 0.69 -24.96
C LYS A 19 -12.09 -0.39 -25.41
N ASN A 20 -12.36 -1.00 -26.55
CA ASN A 20 -11.50 -2.03 -27.15
C ASN A 20 -10.07 -1.55 -27.43
N GLU A 21 -9.87 -0.26 -27.73
CA GLU A 21 -8.56 0.34 -27.96
C GLU A 21 -7.61 0.20 -26.79
N LEU A 22 -8.12 0.30 -25.54
CA LEU A 22 -7.33 0.09 -24.33
C LEU A 22 -6.91 -1.38 -24.17
N ALA A 23 -7.84 -2.31 -24.40
CA ALA A 23 -7.52 -3.73 -24.41
C ALA A 23 -6.45 -4.06 -25.48
N ASP A 24 -6.59 -3.52 -26.68
CA ASP A 24 -5.62 -3.68 -27.77
C ASP A 24 -4.24 -3.14 -27.41
N ALA A 25 -4.18 -2.01 -26.69
CA ALA A 25 -2.91 -1.45 -26.24
C ALA A 25 -2.18 -2.44 -25.33
N PHE A 26 -2.87 -3.05 -24.37
CA PHE A 26 -2.28 -4.07 -23.49
C PHE A 26 -1.89 -5.34 -24.23
N LEU A 27 -2.67 -5.78 -25.21
CA LEU A 27 -2.37 -6.97 -26.01
C LEU A 27 -1.15 -6.78 -26.94
N LYS A 28 -0.85 -5.54 -27.34
CA LYS A 28 0.20 -5.19 -28.32
C LYS A 28 1.50 -4.63 -27.71
N ILE A 29 1.60 -4.45 -26.40
CA ILE A 29 2.73 -3.74 -25.74
C ILE A 29 4.11 -4.38 -25.95
N SER A 30 4.23 -5.54 -26.57
CA SER A 30 5.49 -6.28 -26.62
C SER A 30 6.63 -5.65 -27.46
N LYS A 31 6.36 -4.72 -28.36
CA LYS A 31 7.35 -4.27 -29.37
C LYS A 31 8.43 -3.29 -28.94
N LYS A 32 8.39 -2.71 -27.72
CA LYS A 32 9.34 -1.67 -27.30
C LYS A 32 10.27 -2.02 -26.15
N SER A 33 10.17 -3.20 -25.57
CA SER A 33 11.02 -3.59 -24.45
C SER A 33 12.03 -4.65 -24.92
N ASN A 34 13.29 -4.24 -25.06
CA ASN A 34 14.44 -5.11 -25.27
C ASN A 34 14.75 -5.97 -24.03
N ARG A 35 13.76 -6.23 -23.17
CA ARG A 35 13.89 -6.94 -21.90
C ARG A 35 13.06 -8.21 -21.91
N ARG A 36 13.67 -9.28 -21.39
CA ARG A 36 13.13 -10.62 -21.12
C ARG A 36 11.65 -10.63 -20.74
N LYS A 37 10.94 -11.68 -21.11
CA LYS A 37 9.53 -12.03 -20.80
C LYS A 37 8.93 -11.24 -19.63
N VAL A 38 8.22 -10.18 -19.94
CA VAL A 38 7.63 -9.32 -18.93
C VAL A 38 6.19 -9.79 -18.69
N ALA A 39 5.83 -9.99 -17.45
CA ALA A 39 4.44 -10.13 -17.06
C ALA A 39 3.95 -8.79 -16.51
N SER A 40 2.73 -8.41 -16.87
CA SER A 40 2.06 -7.25 -16.25
C SER A 40 0.86 -7.73 -15.44
N VAL A 41 0.61 -7.07 -14.32
CA VAL A 41 -0.62 -7.25 -13.55
C VAL A 41 -1.43 -5.97 -13.68
N LEU A 42 -2.67 -6.13 -14.09
CA LEU A 42 -3.65 -5.05 -14.22
C LEU A 42 -4.74 -5.24 -13.20
N LYS A 43 -5.13 -4.15 -12.54
CA LYS A 43 -6.36 -4.08 -11.77
C LYS A 43 -7.42 -3.40 -12.62
N THR A 44 -8.52 -4.09 -12.89
CA THR A 44 -9.68 -3.58 -13.62
C THR A 44 -10.92 -3.78 -12.75
N GLY A 45 -11.42 -2.69 -12.18
CA GLY A 45 -12.49 -2.79 -11.17
C GLY A 45 -12.07 -3.72 -10.02
N ASP A 46 -12.83 -4.76 -9.80
CA ASP A 46 -12.65 -5.76 -8.73
C ASP A 46 -11.89 -7.02 -9.19
N THR A 47 -11.20 -6.94 -10.31
CA THR A 47 -10.48 -8.09 -10.88
C THR A 47 -9.00 -7.78 -11.07
N LEU A 48 -8.14 -8.75 -10.77
CA LEU A 48 -6.71 -8.71 -11.08
C LEU A 48 -6.42 -9.64 -12.26
N ILE A 49 -5.81 -9.10 -13.32
CA ILE A 49 -5.48 -9.81 -14.53
C ILE A 49 -3.97 -9.79 -14.73
N ARG A 50 -3.37 -10.97 -14.89
CA ARG A 50 -1.97 -11.11 -15.27
C ARG A 50 -1.88 -11.35 -16.78
N ILE A 51 -1.05 -10.56 -17.45
CA ILE A 51 -0.72 -10.74 -18.86
C ILE A 51 0.74 -11.15 -18.97
N LYS A 52 1.02 -12.29 -19.59
CA LYS A 52 2.36 -12.68 -19.96
C LYS A 52 2.56 -12.39 -21.44
N TYR A 53 3.67 -11.72 -21.75
CA TYR A 53 4.01 -11.33 -23.10
C TYR A 53 5.07 -12.28 -23.68
N GLY A 54 4.85 -12.66 -24.93
CA GLY A 54 5.86 -13.26 -25.77
C GLY A 54 6.65 -12.23 -26.57
N GLU A 55 7.26 -12.67 -27.67
CA GLU A 55 8.11 -11.78 -28.48
C GLU A 55 7.30 -10.69 -29.20
N GLU A 56 6.09 -10.96 -29.63
CA GLU A 56 5.28 -10.05 -30.44
C GLU A 56 3.95 -9.61 -29.83
N LYS A 57 3.38 -10.41 -28.94
CA LYS A 57 2.05 -10.18 -28.35
C LYS A 57 1.88 -10.85 -27.00
N ALA A 58 0.73 -10.59 -26.37
CA ALA A 58 0.31 -11.36 -25.21
C ALA A 58 0.19 -12.84 -25.54
N GLU A 59 0.92 -13.70 -24.83
CA GLU A 59 0.86 -15.16 -24.98
C GLU A 59 -0.16 -15.80 -24.05
N LYS A 60 -0.31 -15.22 -22.87
CA LYS A 60 -1.20 -15.77 -21.84
C LYS A 60 -1.86 -14.65 -21.03
N ILE A 61 -3.15 -14.74 -20.92
CA ILE A 61 -3.96 -13.83 -20.09
C ILE A 61 -4.63 -14.69 -19.03
N GLU A 62 -4.47 -14.29 -17.77
CA GLU A 62 -4.94 -15.07 -16.62
C GLU A 62 -5.57 -14.15 -15.60
N LYS A 63 -6.72 -14.54 -15.07
CA LYS A 63 -7.36 -13.93 -13.92
C LYS A 63 -6.76 -14.50 -12.64
N LEU A 64 -6.42 -13.63 -11.71
CA LEU A 64 -5.92 -14.01 -10.39
C LEU A 64 -7.11 -14.29 -9.47
N MET A 65 -7.17 -15.50 -8.94
CA MET A 65 -8.18 -15.96 -7.99
C MET A 65 -7.50 -16.38 -6.70
N PHE A 66 -8.21 -16.32 -5.60
CA PHE A 66 -7.70 -16.61 -4.26
C PHE A 66 -8.43 -17.79 -3.63
N LYS A 67 -7.68 -18.62 -2.90
CA LYS A 67 -8.23 -19.74 -2.12
C LYS A 67 -7.85 -19.59 -0.64
N HIS A 68 -8.76 -19.96 0.24
CA HIS A 68 -8.57 -19.91 1.68
C HIS A 68 -8.65 -21.29 2.32
N GLY A 69 -7.61 -21.61 3.11
CA GLY A 69 -7.57 -22.86 3.87
C GLY A 69 -7.68 -24.11 2.99
N LEU A 70 -8.58 -25.02 3.36
CA LEU A 70 -8.86 -26.26 2.64
C LEU A 70 -10.06 -26.16 1.69
N ASP A 71 -10.66 -24.98 1.57
CA ASP A 71 -11.79 -24.75 0.68
C ASP A 71 -11.32 -24.79 -0.78
N GLU A 72 -12.04 -25.53 -1.61
CA GLU A 72 -11.82 -25.58 -3.06
C GLU A 72 -12.39 -24.35 -3.78
N THR A 73 -13.21 -23.56 -3.10
CA THR A 73 -13.81 -22.33 -3.67
C THR A 73 -12.72 -21.31 -3.98
N ALA A 74 -12.78 -20.76 -5.18
CA ALA A 74 -11.88 -19.69 -5.62
C ALA A 74 -12.64 -18.36 -5.65
N TYR A 75 -12.10 -17.37 -4.96
CA TYR A 75 -12.67 -16.03 -4.83
C TYR A 75 -11.98 -15.05 -5.75
N GLU A 76 -12.72 -14.09 -6.29
CA GLU A 76 -12.15 -12.97 -7.02
C GLU A 76 -11.51 -11.95 -6.08
N PHE A 77 -10.70 -11.06 -6.63
CA PHE A 77 -10.08 -9.98 -5.84
C PHE A 77 -11.12 -9.09 -5.14
N GLY A 78 -12.25 -8.80 -5.80
CA GLY A 78 -13.33 -8.00 -5.22
C GLY A 78 -14.10 -8.69 -4.09
N GLU A 79 -14.04 -10.02 -4.02
CA GLU A 79 -14.68 -10.81 -2.96
C GLU A 79 -13.79 -10.93 -1.70
N GLU A 80 -12.53 -10.50 -1.80
CA GLU A 80 -11.61 -10.46 -0.67
C GLU A 80 -11.94 -9.33 0.30
N SER A 81 -11.54 -9.49 1.57
CA SER A 81 -11.65 -8.42 2.55
C SER A 81 -10.84 -7.19 2.15
N ASP A 82 -11.25 -6.00 2.59
CA ASP A 82 -10.53 -4.76 2.32
C ASP A 82 -9.06 -4.84 2.74
N GLY A 83 -8.77 -5.45 3.88
CA GLY A 83 -7.40 -5.65 4.36
C GLY A 83 -6.59 -6.57 3.43
N THR A 84 -7.18 -7.67 2.95
CA THR A 84 -6.53 -8.57 1.99
C THR A 84 -6.28 -7.85 0.67
N ARG A 85 -7.26 -7.12 0.15
CA ARG A 85 -7.12 -6.33 -1.08
C ARG A 85 -5.99 -5.30 -0.94
N ARG A 86 -5.98 -4.55 0.16
CA ARG A 86 -4.94 -3.56 0.45
C ARG A 86 -3.55 -4.18 0.54
N LEU A 87 -3.43 -5.33 1.20
CA LEU A 87 -2.16 -6.05 1.30
C LEU A 87 -1.63 -6.45 -0.08
N ILE A 88 -2.48 -6.99 -0.94
CA ILE A 88 -2.10 -7.40 -2.30
C ILE A 88 -1.62 -6.20 -3.13
N GLU A 89 -2.30 -5.06 -3.04
CA GLU A 89 -1.89 -3.81 -3.70
C GLU A 89 -0.52 -3.34 -3.21
N LEU A 90 -0.28 -3.38 -1.91
CA LEU A 90 0.98 -2.93 -1.31
C LEU A 90 2.14 -3.92 -1.52
N LEU A 91 1.85 -5.21 -1.73
CA LEU A 91 2.91 -6.17 -2.10
C LEU A 91 3.63 -5.77 -3.39
N ALA A 92 2.94 -5.13 -4.33
CA ALA A 92 3.55 -4.61 -5.55
C ALA A 92 4.64 -3.55 -5.26
N VAL A 93 4.50 -2.79 -4.18
CA VAL A 93 5.50 -1.82 -3.70
C VAL A 93 6.72 -2.54 -3.14
N SER A 94 6.49 -3.55 -2.29
CA SER A 94 7.57 -4.28 -1.60
C SER A 94 8.35 -5.23 -2.50
N LEU A 95 7.70 -5.78 -3.54
CA LEU A 95 8.29 -6.76 -4.46
C LEU A 95 8.81 -6.13 -5.76
N ASN A 96 8.85 -4.80 -5.83
CA ASN A 96 9.37 -4.13 -7.01
C ASN A 96 10.91 -4.23 -7.03
N ASP A 97 11.43 -4.85 -8.06
CA ASP A 97 12.86 -5.05 -8.32
C ASP A 97 13.49 -3.89 -9.12
N LYS A 98 12.76 -2.80 -9.35
CA LYS A 98 13.31 -1.59 -9.99
C LYS A 98 14.06 -0.76 -8.96
N GLU A 99 15.22 -0.29 -9.35
CA GLU A 99 16.03 0.65 -8.59
C GLU A 99 15.54 2.10 -8.79
N ASP A 100 15.94 3.00 -7.89
CA ASP A 100 15.66 4.44 -7.96
C ASP A 100 14.16 4.81 -8.00
N MET A 101 13.35 4.12 -7.21
CA MET A 101 11.92 4.38 -7.12
C MET A 101 11.55 5.09 -5.82
N VAL A 102 10.56 5.98 -5.91
CA VAL A 102 9.90 6.57 -4.75
C VAL A 102 8.43 6.14 -4.76
N PHE A 103 8.01 5.48 -3.69
CA PHE A 103 6.62 5.12 -3.46
C PHE A 103 6.02 6.08 -2.45
N VAL A 104 4.83 6.58 -2.75
CA VAL A 104 4.03 7.39 -1.85
C VAL A 104 2.75 6.63 -1.54
N VAL A 105 2.52 6.33 -0.27
CA VAL A 105 1.35 5.58 0.20
C VAL A 105 0.63 6.40 1.24
N ASP A 106 -0.54 6.89 0.88
CA ASP A 106 -1.42 7.63 1.77
C ASP A 106 -2.28 6.67 2.59
N GLU A 107 -2.48 6.99 3.89
CA GLU A 107 -3.23 6.16 4.84
C GLU A 107 -2.80 4.69 4.79
N LEU A 108 -1.52 4.41 5.09
CA LEU A 108 -0.98 3.05 5.04
C LEU A 108 -1.77 2.07 5.92
N ASP A 109 -2.22 2.53 7.08
CA ASP A 109 -2.96 1.75 8.08
C ASP A 109 -4.43 1.50 7.71
N ARG A 110 -4.94 2.13 6.65
CA ARG A 110 -6.32 1.95 6.22
C ARG A 110 -6.64 0.48 5.96
N SER A 111 -7.68 -0.02 6.65
CA SER A 111 -8.14 -1.41 6.60
C SER A 111 -7.13 -2.44 7.12
N PHE A 112 -6.04 -2.02 7.74
CA PHE A 112 -5.05 -2.92 8.33
C PHE A 112 -5.23 -3.03 9.85
N HIS A 113 -4.92 -4.22 10.35
CA HIS A 113 -4.63 -4.37 11.76
C HIS A 113 -3.24 -3.74 12.06
N PRO A 114 -3.03 -3.04 13.20
CA PRO A 114 -1.75 -2.41 13.56
C PRO A 114 -0.52 -3.27 13.31
N LYS A 115 -0.58 -4.54 13.67
CA LYS A 115 0.51 -5.50 13.42
C LYS A 115 0.84 -5.70 11.95
N MET A 116 -0.14 -5.55 11.06
CA MET A 116 0.08 -5.68 9.62
C MET A 116 0.79 -4.45 9.05
N THR A 117 0.42 -3.26 9.53
CA THR A 117 1.09 -2.00 9.18
C THR A 117 2.56 -2.04 9.54
N ILE A 118 2.87 -2.41 10.79
CA ILE A 118 4.26 -2.60 11.26
C ILE A 118 5.00 -3.63 10.39
N LYS A 119 4.38 -4.79 10.17
CA LYS A 119 5.00 -5.87 9.40
C LYS A 119 5.28 -5.50 7.95
N PHE A 120 4.41 -4.71 7.34
CA PHE A 120 4.63 -4.18 6.00
C PHE A 120 5.87 -3.28 5.97
N VAL A 121 5.98 -2.31 6.87
CA VAL A 121 7.12 -1.38 6.95
C VAL A 121 8.43 -2.14 7.20
N GLU A 122 8.46 -3.05 8.17
CA GLU A 122 9.64 -3.89 8.43
C GLU A 122 10.06 -4.69 7.19
N THR A 123 9.08 -5.26 6.47
CA THR A 123 9.34 -6.05 5.27
C THR A 123 9.90 -5.18 4.16
N PHE A 124 9.31 -4.00 3.92
CA PHE A 124 9.81 -3.03 2.96
C PHE A 124 11.26 -2.64 3.29
N LEU A 125 11.54 -2.22 4.52
CA LEU A 125 12.88 -1.82 4.96
C LEU A 125 13.92 -2.96 4.79
N LYS A 126 13.49 -4.20 4.99
CA LYS A 126 14.36 -5.36 4.77
C LYS A 126 14.68 -5.59 3.30
N LEU A 127 13.67 -5.49 2.43
CA LEU A 127 13.80 -5.77 1.00
C LEU A 127 14.49 -4.63 0.24
N SER A 128 14.33 -3.38 0.70
CA SER A 128 14.88 -2.20 0.03
C SER A 128 16.32 -1.85 0.43
N LYS A 129 16.96 -2.65 1.30
CA LYS A 129 18.32 -2.34 1.80
C LYS A 129 19.40 -2.16 0.73
N GLU A 130 19.28 -2.86 -0.37
CA GLU A 130 20.25 -2.86 -1.47
C GLU A 130 19.75 -2.08 -2.70
N SER A 131 18.57 -1.48 -2.60
CA SER A 131 17.98 -0.64 -3.65
C SER A 131 17.89 0.81 -3.18
N ASN A 132 18.02 1.77 -4.11
CA ASN A 132 17.79 3.20 -3.84
C ASN A 132 16.29 3.52 -3.79
N THR A 133 15.48 2.61 -3.28
CA THR A 133 14.03 2.76 -3.24
C THR A 133 13.61 3.44 -1.95
N GLN A 134 12.76 4.46 -2.07
CA GLN A 134 12.21 5.22 -0.94
C GLN A 134 10.71 4.93 -0.77
N LEU A 135 10.25 4.94 0.47
CA LEU A 135 8.84 4.86 0.82
C LEU A 135 8.45 6.07 1.67
N ILE A 136 7.50 6.84 1.19
CA ILE A 136 6.87 7.94 1.93
C ILE A 136 5.47 7.48 2.28
N ILE A 137 5.13 7.50 3.56
CA ILE A 137 3.82 7.07 4.05
C ILE A 137 3.18 8.14 4.91
N THR A 138 1.85 8.27 4.82
CA THR A 138 1.05 8.89 5.85
C THR A 138 0.32 7.81 6.64
N THR A 139 0.12 8.01 7.94
CA THR A 139 -0.53 7.02 8.80
C THR A 139 -1.02 7.65 10.09
N HIS A 140 -2.07 7.08 10.67
CA HIS A 140 -2.53 7.35 12.03
C HIS A 140 -2.03 6.30 13.04
N GLU A 141 -1.22 5.34 12.60
CA GLU A 141 -0.73 4.24 13.43
C GLU A 141 0.46 4.68 14.29
N SER A 142 0.19 5.08 15.53
CA SER A 142 1.21 5.55 16.46
C SER A 142 2.26 4.48 16.83
N ASN A 143 1.91 3.19 16.76
CA ASN A 143 2.86 2.11 17.02
C ASN A 143 4.04 2.05 16.03
N LEU A 144 3.95 2.74 14.89
CA LEU A 144 5.09 2.94 13.99
C LEU A 144 6.15 3.91 14.54
N MET A 145 5.81 4.69 15.59
CA MET A 145 6.77 5.54 16.29
C MET A 145 7.67 4.71 17.22
N ASP A 146 8.26 3.64 16.69
CA ASP A 146 9.22 2.77 17.38
C ASP A 146 10.62 2.99 16.80
N LEU A 147 11.53 3.51 17.62
CA LEU A 147 12.94 3.78 17.25
C LEU A 147 13.76 2.52 16.95
N LYS A 148 13.19 1.32 17.15
CA LYS A 148 13.77 0.06 16.69
C LYS A 148 13.46 -0.20 15.21
N ILE A 149 12.43 0.43 14.67
CA ILE A 149 11.95 0.27 13.29
C ILE A 149 12.42 1.46 12.45
N LEU A 150 12.17 2.67 12.92
CA LEU A 150 12.43 3.92 12.22
C LEU A 150 13.41 4.80 13.00
N ARG A 151 14.24 5.54 12.28
CA ARG A 151 15.09 6.59 12.88
C ARG A 151 14.24 7.83 13.17
N ARG A 152 14.73 8.68 14.08
CA ARG A 152 14.02 9.94 14.42
C ARG A 152 13.85 10.89 13.25
N ASP A 153 14.84 10.93 12.36
CA ASP A 153 14.81 11.75 11.14
C ASP A 153 13.86 11.22 10.06
N GLU A 154 13.43 9.96 10.18
CA GLU A 154 12.44 9.33 9.30
C GLU A 154 10.99 9.58 9.76
N ILE A 155 10.79 10.03 11.00
CA ILE A 155 9.47 10.29 11.58
C ILE A 155 9.16 11.79 11.48
N TRP A 156 8.05 12.13 10.84
CA TRP A 156 7.57 13.49 10.69
C TRP A 156 6.17 13.62 11.27
N LEU A 157 5.94 14.71 11.99
CA LEU A 157 4.64 15.01 12.57
C LEU A 157 3.97 16.13 11.77
N ALA A 158 2.66 15.96 11.52
CA ALA A 158 1.82 16.93 10.83
C ALA A 158 0.84 17.53 11.82
N GLU A 159 0.88 18.85 12.03
CA GLU A 159 -0.01 19.56 12.92
C GLU A 159 -0.80 20.63 12.17
N ARG A 160 -2.08 20.71 12.46
CA ARG A 160 -2.95 21.77 11.93
C ARG A 160 -2.94 22.95 12.89
N GLU A 161 -2.53 24.08 12.38
CA GLU A 161 -2.48 25.33 13.12
C GLU A 161 -3.87 25.99 13.23
N SER A 162 -3.99 26.96 14.13
CA SER A 162 -5.24 27.70 14.35
C SER A 162 -5.70 28.53 13.15
N ASP A 163 -4.79 28.89 12.25
CA ASP A 163 -5.06 29.61 10.99
C ASP A 163 -5.41 28.67 9.83
N ASN A 164 -5.60 27.38 10.11
CA ASN A 164 -5.86 26.30 9.13
C ASN A 164 -4.69 25.92 8.23
N THR A 165 -3.50 26.42 8.48
CA THR A 165 -2.29 25.90 7.84
C THR A 165 -1.89 24.55 8.44
N THR A 166 -1.06 23.81 7.72
CA THR A 166 -0.47 22.57 8.23
C THR A 166 1.03 22.72 8.31
N THR A 167 1.58 22.48 9.48
CA THR A 167 3.02 22.47 9.72
C THR A 167 3.54 21.04 9.79
N LEU A 168 4.63 20.77 9.06
CA LEU A 168 5.36 19.51 9.12
C LEU A 168 6.68 19.75 9.87
N PHE A 169 6.97 18.88 10.83
CA PHE A 169 8.24 18.94 11.53
C PHE A 169 8.78 17.57 11.88
N PRO A 170 10.11 17.40 11.82
CA PRO A 170 10.74 16.12 12.09
C PRO A 170 10.77 15.81 13.58
N PHE A 171 10.67 14.55 13.94
CA PHE A 171 10.71 14.08 15.32
C PHE A 171 12.11 14.22 15.95
N ASP A 172 13.16 14.35 15.16
CA ASP A 172 14.54 14.51 15.62
C ASP A 172 14.78 15.82 16.40
N LYS A 173 13.88 16.82 16.24
CA LYS A 173 13.92 18.04 17.09
C LYS A 173 13.75 17.74 18.58
N TYR A 174 13.18 16.59 18.94
CA TYR A 174 12.98 16.17 20.31
C TYR A 174 14.16 15.31 20.81
N LYS A 175 14.75 15.69 21.93
CA LYS A 175 15.83 14.93 22.58
C LYS A 175 15.23 13.76 23.39
N VAL A 176 14.92 12.67 22.72
CA VAL A 176 14.36 11.46 23.32
C VAL A 176 15.41 10.37 23.35
N ARG A 177 15.48 9.59 24.43
CA ARG A 177 16.37 8.41 24.51
C ARG A 177 15.86 7.32 23.58
N ASN A 178 16.79 6.56 22.97
CA ASN A 178 16.45 5.52 22.00
C ASN A 178 15.74 4.30 22.59
N ASP A 179 15.83 4.14 23.93
CA ASP A 179 15.17 3.05 24.66
C ASP A 179 13.74 3.41 25.12
N LYS A 180 13.28 4.62 24.82
CA LYS A 180 11.96 5.10 25.26
C LYS A 180 10.88 4.67 24.28
N VAL A 181 9.76 4.23 24.85
CA VAL A 181 8.52 3.98 24.12
C VAL A 181 7.86 5.35 23.84
N ILE A 182 7.93 5.80 22.60
CA ILE A 182 7.55 7.19 22.22
C ILE A 182 6.10 7.31 21.78
N ASP A 183 5.46 6.24 21.33
CA ASP A 183 4.05 6.20 20.95
C ASP A 183 3.13 6.68 22.07
N LYS A 184 3.41 6.23 23.30
CA LYS A 184 2.63 6.61 24.49
C LYS A 184 2.75 8.09 24.81
N ASP A 185 3.97 8.64 24.80
CA ASP A 185 4.20 10.05 25.02
C ASP A 185 3.59 10.91 23.90
N TYR A 186 3.56 10.40 22.66
CA TYR A 186 2.89 11.05 21.54
C TYR A 186 1.38 11.13 21.79
N LEU A 187 0.75 10.00 22.14
CA LEU A 187 -0.69 9.96 22.43
C LEU A 187 -1.07 10.83 23.64
N ASP A 188 -0.16 11.01 24.61
CA ASP A 188 -0.30 11.95 25.72
C ASP A 188 -0.14 13.44 25.30
N GLY A 189 0.10 13.71 24.00
CA GLY A 189 0.23 15.06 23.44
C GLY A 189 1.57 15.76 23.69
N ARG A 190 2.60 15.04 24.18
CA ARG A 190 3.91 15.65 24.55
C ARG A 190 4.69 16.20 23.35
N TYR A 191 4.37 15.76 22.16
CA TYR A 191 5.07 16.14 20.93
C TYR A 191 4.23 16.97 19.96
N GLY A 192 2.98 17.35 20.36
CA GLY A 192 2.02 17.97 19.46
C GLY A 192 1.45 16.99 18.43
N ALA A 193 0.76 17.52 17.43
CA ALA A 193 0.16 16.77 16.33
C ALA A 193 -0.84 15.68 16.75
N VAL A 194 -1.44 15.80 17.93
CA VAL A 194 -2.50 14.92 18.43
C VAL A 194 -3.83 15.68 18.40
N PRO A 195 -4.92 15.08 17.94
CA PRO A 195 -6.23 15.72 17.96
C PRO A 195 -6.63 16.14 19.38
N ILE A 196 -6.97 17.42 19.55
CA ILE A 196 -7.50 17.92 20.82
C ILE A 196 -9.00 17.76 20.76
N PHE A 197 -9.52 16.85 21.56
CA PHE A 197 -10.97 16.69 21.72
C PHE A 197 -11.45 17.73 22.75
N LYS A 198 -12.24 18.71 22.32
CA LYS A 198 -13.05 19.50 23.22
C LYS A 198 -14.24 18.65 23.64
N ASP A 199 -14.65 18.76 24.90
CA ASP A 199 -15.75 17.99 25.47
C ASP A 199 -16.97 18.00 24.53
N PHE A 200 -17.47 16.82 24.20
CA PHE A 200 -18.65 16.65 23.35
C PHE A 200 -19.92 17.24 23.94
N ASP A 201 -19.92 17.56 25.23
CA ASP A 201 -21.05 18.18 25.94
C ASP A 201 -21.53 19.47 25.27
N TYR A 202 -20.63 20.23 24.65
CA TYR A 202 -20.98 21.41 23.88
C TYR A 202 -21.76 21.14 22.58
N ILE A 203 -21.64 19.97 22.00
CA ILE A 203 -22.32 19.60 20.76
C ILE A 203 -23.74 19.09 21.06
N TRP A 204 -23.98 18.53 22.24
CA TRP A 204 -25.26 17.92 22.63
C TRP A 204 -26.13 18.85 23.51
N GLY A 205 -25.72 20.12 23.71
CA GLY A 205 -26.55 21.14 24.35
C GLY A 205 -26.97 20.79 25.80
N LYS A 206 -26.12 20.08 26.52
CA LYS A 206 -26.28 19.95 27.96
C LYS A 206 -25.60 21.15 28.64
N GLU A 207 -26.42 22.13 29.07
CA GLU A 207 -26.06 23.18 30.01
C GLU A 207 -25.64 22.58 31.36
#